data_ba57885fd3eed733070d3a544e427f1a
#
_entry.id   ba57885fd3eed733070d3a544e427f1a
#
_cell.length_a   1.000
_cell.length_b   1.000
_cell.length_c   1.000
_cell.angle_alpha   90.00
_cell.angle_beta   90.00
_cell.angle_gamma   90.00
#
_symmetry.space_group_name_H-M   'P 1'
#
loop_
_entity.id
_entity.type
_entity.pdbx_description
1 polymer ?
#
loop_
_entity_poly.entity_id
_entity_poly.type
_entity_poly.pdbx_seq_one_letter_code
_entity_poly.pdbx_strand_id
1 'polypeptide(L)'
;MKLALIGRGAMGQLVERLAREGGHEVATVLGSRESGFKAEELAEILGGHDAAIDFTVAEAVPRHVEACALARVPLVEGTTGWHAQLEEVRRTIEQARGALIYGANFSVGVNLFYR
;
A
#
# COMPACT_ATOMS: atom_id res chain seq x y z
N MET A 1 10.50 2.67 11.77
CA MET A 1 10.33 1.94 10.49
C MET A 1 10.46 2.91 9.34
N LYS A 2 11.01 2.44 8.25
CA LYS A 2 11.09 3.20 7.01
C LYS A 2 9.83 2.92 6.19
N LEU A 3 8.99 3.93 6.02
CA LEU A 3 7.67 3.78 5.40
C LEU A 3 7.59 4.48 4.05
N ALA A 4 6.83 3.87 3.14
CA ALA A 4 6.41 4.49 1.89
C ALA A 4 4.90 4.72 1.96
N LEU A 5 4.46 5.92 1.62
CA LEU A 5 3.04 6.24 1.57
C LEU A 5 2.62 6.40 0.11
N ILE A 6 1.49 5.81 -0.24
CA ILE A 6 0.93 5.92 -1.58
C ILE A 6 -0.39 6.67 -1.44
N GLY A 7 -0.41 7.91 -1.93
CA GLY A 7 -1.56 8.80 -1.81
C GLY A 7 -1.23 10.06 -1.05
N ARG A 8 -1.63 11.20 -1.60
CA ARG A 8 -1.40 12.53 -1.01
C ARG A 8 -2.70 13.25 -0.68
N GLY A 9 -3.82 12.53 -0.64
CA GLY A 9 -5.09 13.11 -0.22
C GLY A 9 -5.12 13.40 1.27
N ALA A 10 -6.27 13.81 1.78
CA ALA A 10 -6.41 14.21 3.18
C ALA A 10 -6.00 13.08 4.14
N MET A 11 -6.42 11.85 3.86
CA MET A 11 -6.09 10.72 4.72
C MET A 11 -4.59 10.39 4.66
N GLY A 12 -4.00 10.45 3.47
CA GLY A 12 -2.56 10.20 3.32
C GLY A 12 -1.74 11.22 4.08
N GLN A 13 -2.13 12.49 4.03
CA GLN A 13 -1.42 13.54 4.77
C GLN A 13 -1.54 13.35 6.27
N LEU A 14 -2.71 12.93 6.75
CA LEU A 14 -2.91 12.65 8.17
C LEU A 14 -2.02 11.49 8.62
N VAL A 15 -1.99 10.43 7.85
CA VAL A 15 -1.17 9.25 8.16
C VAL A 15 0.31 9.61 8.17
N GLU A 16 0.74 10.44 7.21
CA GLU A 16 2.12 10.89 7.17
C GLU A 16 2.49 11.63 8.45
N ARG A 17 1.63 12.56 8.88
CA ARG A 17 1.87 13.32 10.10
C ARG A 17 1.96 12.40 11.32
N LEU A 18 1.00 11.49 11.46
CA LEU A 18 0.96 10.58 12.60
C LEU A 18 2.17 9.64 12.62
N ALA A 19 2.60 9.17 11.46
CA ALA A 19 3.75 8.29 11.37
C ALA A 19 5.03 9.02 11.81
N ARG A 20 5.21 10.25 11.36
CA ARG A 20 6.37 11.05 11.76
C ARG A 20 6.35 11.37 13.26
N GLU A 21 5.17 11.70 13.80
CA GLU A 21 5.02 11.95 15.23
C GLU A 21 5.32 10.70 16.05
N GLY A 22 5.05 9.53 15.51
CA GLY A 22 5.35 8.25 16.15
C GLY A 22 6.81 7.81 16.01
N GLY A 23 7.66 8.63 15.39
CA GLY A 23 9.08 8.33 15.28
C GLY A 23 9.45 7.50 14.05
N HIS A 24 8.53 7.31 13.11
CA HIS A 24 8.82 6.56 11.89
C HIS A 24 9.39 7.46 10.81
N GLU A 25 10.24 6.92 9.98
CA GLU A 25 10.75 7.64 8.82
C GLU A 25 9.78 7.46 7.65
N VAL A 26 9.21 8.56 7.15
CA VAL A 26 8.43 8.53 5.92
C VAL A 26 9.37 8.91 4.78
N ALA A 27 9.97 7.89 4.19
CA ALA A 27 11.04 8.10 3.22
C ALA A 27 10.52 8.43 1.82
N THR A 28 9.30 8.00 1.51
CA THR A 28 8.73 8.16 0.17
C THR A 28 7.24 8.45 0.29
N VAL A 29 6.75 9.41 -0.49
CA VAL A 29 5.33 9.69 -0.63
C VAL A 29 5.03 9.75 -2.12
N LEU A 30 4.19 8.84 -2.61
CA LEU A 30 3.78 8.79 -4.01
C LEU A 30 2.41 9.45 -4.15
N GLY A 31 2.26 10.26 -5.18
CA GLY A 31 1.02 10.99 -5.43
C GLY A 31 0.52 10.79 -6.87
N SER A 32 -0.27 11.74 -7.36
CA SER A 32 -0.85 11.65 -8.69
C SER A 32 0.21 11.65 -9.80
N ARG A 33 1.39 12.18 -9.53
CA ARG A 33 2.49 12.18 -10.49
C ARG A 33 2.86 10.75 -10.91
N GLU A 34 2.75 9.80 -9.97
CA GLU A 34 3.12 8.40 -10.19
C GLU A 34 1.93 7.54 -10.61
N SER A 35 0.76 8.13 -10.86
CA SER A 35 -0.45 7.37 -11.18
C SER A 35 -0.36 6.61 -12.51
N GLY A 36 0.50 7.04 -13.41
CA GLY A 36 0.71 6.35 -14.68
C GLY A 36 1.84 5.33 -14.67
N PHE A 37 2.50 5.15 -13.53
CA PHE A 37 3.62 4.22 -13.43
C PHE A 37 3.14 2.77 -13.45
N LYS A 38 3.93 1.90 -14.08
CA LYS A 38 3.67 0.46 -14.06
C LYS A 38 4.09 -0.11 -12.71
N ALA A 39 3.58 -1.31 -12.40
CA ALA A 39 3.92 -1.99 -11.16
C ALA A 39 5.44 -2.16 -11.00
N GLU A 40 6.15 -2.48 -12.07
CA GLU A 40 7.60 -2.65 -12.02
C GLU A 40 8.32 -1.36 -11.67
N GLU A 41 7.86 -0.24 -12.22
CA GLU A 41 8.43 1.07 -11.91
C GLU A 41 8.21 1.45 -10.45
N LEU A 42 6.99 1.21 -9.96
CA LEU A 42 6.67 1.46 -8.56
C LEU A 42 7.47 0.55 -7.64
N ALA A 43 7.69 -0.70 -8.03
CA ALA A 43 8.46 -1.64 -7.23
C ALA A 43 9.89 -1.17 -7.00
N GLU A 44 10.50 -0.56 -8.02
CA GLU A 44 11.85 -0.01 -7.87
C GLU A 44 11.89 1.10 -6.81
N ILE A 45 10.85 1.93 -6.77
CA ILE A 45 10.76 3.01 -5.79
C ILE A 45 10.51 2.45 -4.39
N LEU A 46 9.64 1.44 -4.29
CA LEU A 46 9.20 0.90 -3.01
C LEU A 46 10.22 -0.02 -2.35
N GLY A 47 11.13 -0.58 -3.10
CA GLY A 47 12.10 -1.51 -2.57
C GLY A 47 12.90 -0.90 -1.42
N GLY A 48 13.22 -1.72 -0.41
CA GLY A 48 14.01 -1.28 0.73
C GLY A 48 13.22 -0.62 1.84
N HIS A 49 11.91 -0.38 1.66
CA HIS A 49 11.06 0.13 2.73
C HIS A 49 10.59 -1.02 3.62
N ASP A 50 10.32 -0.70 4.89
CA ASP A 50 9.82 -1.71 5.84
C ASP A 50 8.36 -2.02 5.60
N ALA A 51 7.59 -1.04 5.14
CA ALA A 51 6.18 -1.22 4.81
C ALA A 51 5.71 -0.09 3.91
N ALA A 52 4.62 -0.32 3.20
CA ALA A 52 3.93 0.69 2.41
C ALA A 52 2.49 0.81 2.88
N ILE A 53 1.93 2.01 2.80
CA ILE A 53 0.55 2.28 3.20
C ILE A 53 -0.13 2.98 2.01
N ASP A 54 -1.25 2.42 1.55
CA ASP A 54 -1.95 2.90 0.37
C ASP A 54 -3.32 3.51 0.73
N PHE A 55 -3.49 4.78 0.35
CA PHE A 55 -4.76 5.50 0.44
C PHE A 55 -5.01 6.21 -0.89
N THR A 56 -5.35 5.44 -1.92
CA THR A 56 -5.57 5.99 -3.26
C THR A 56 -6.98 5.70 -3.74
N VAL A 57 -7.12 5.14 -4.91
CA VAL A 57 -8.42 4.82 -5.52
C VAL A 57 -8.50 3.32 -5.78
N ALA A 58 -9.74 2.80 -5.74
CA ALA A 58 -9.97 1.36 -5.84
C ALA A 58 -9.33 0.74 -7.09
N GLU A 59 -9.39 1.43 -8.21
CA GLU A 59 -8.86 0.93 -9.48
C GLU A 59 -7.36 0.74 -9.46
N ALA A 60 -6.65 1.46 -8.60
CA ALA A 60 -5.19 1.39 -8.51
C ALA A 60 -4.70 0.31 -7.54
N VAL A 61 -5.58 -0.23 -6.71
CA VAL A 61 -5.18 -1.20 -5.67
C VAL A 61 -4.46 -2.42 -6.25
N PRO A 62 -4.96 -3.09 -7.28
CA PRO A 62 -4.24 -4.26 -7.81
C PRO A 62 -2.82 -3.94 -8.27
N ARG A 63 -2.62 -2.79 -8.90
CA ARG A 63 -1.29 -2.37 -9.34
C ARG A 63 -0.36 -2.11 -8.15
N HIS A 64 -0.88 -1.45 -7.11
CA HIS A 64 -0.08 -1.17 -5.92
C HIS A 64 0.27 -2.46 -5.18
N VAL A 65 -0.65 -3.41 -5.11
CA VAL A 65 -0.40 -4.72 -4.51
C VAL A 65 0.69 -5.46 -5.29
N GLU A 66 0.59 -5.46 -6.61
CA GLU A 66 1.60 -6.10 -7.45
C GLU A 66 2.97 -5.46 -7.25
N ALA A 67 3.01 -4.13 -7.20
CA ALA A 67 4.26 -3.41 -6.98
C ALA A 67 4.91 -3.79 -5.64
N CYS A 68 4.12 -3.82 -4.59
CA CYS A 68 4.61 -4.18 -3.26
C CYS A 68 5.06 -5.64 -3.21
N ALA A 69 4.34 -6.52 -3.89
CA ALA A 69 4.71 -7.93 -3.98
C ALA A 69 6.05 -8.09 -4.69
N LEU A 70 6.24 -7.40 -5.81
CA LEU A 70 7.50 -7.42 -6.56
C LEU A 70 8.67 -6.88 -5.71
N ALA A 71 8.40 -5.82 -4.95
CA ALA A 71 9.41 -5.19 -4.10
C ALA A 71 9.62 -5.94 -2.78
N ARG A 72 8.78 -6.93 -2.47
CA ARG A 72 8.77 -7.66 -1.21
C ARG A 72 8.58 -6.74 -0.01
N VAL A 73 7.67 -5.79 -0.15
CA VAL A 73 7.32 -4.82 0.90
C VAL A 73 5.90 -5.11 1.37
N PRO A 74 5.69 -5.33 2.67
CA PRO A 74 4.33 -5.50 3.21
C PRO A 74 3.49 -4.26 2.93
N LEU A 75 2.22 -4.46 2.63
CA LEU A 75 1.31 -3.39 2.28
C LEU A 75 0.15 -3.31 3.25
N VAL A 76 -0.09 -2.11 3.78
CA VAL A 76 -1.31 -1.79 4.53
C VAL A 76 -2.25 -1.09 3.57
N GLU A 77 -3.38 -1.74 3.26
CA GLU A 77 -4.33 -1.21 2.29
C GLU A 77 -5.48 -0.51 2.98
N GLY A 78 -5.52 0.82 2.85
CA GLY A 78 -6.58 1.63 3.44
C GLY A 78 -7.60 2.15 2.43
N THR A 79 -7.38 1.89 1.14
CA THR A 79 -8.34 2.28 0.09
C THR A 79 -9.56 1.39 0.17
N THR A 80 -10.75 1.99 0.04
CA THR A 80 -12.01 1.24 0.05
C THR A 80 -12.55 1.06 -1.36
N GLY A 81 -13.56 0.20 -1.51
CA GLY A 81 -14.25 0.03 -2.79
C GLY A 81 -13.61 -0.92 -3.76
N TRP A 82 -12.58 -1.67 -3.35
CA TRP A 82 -11.85 -2.57 -4.25
C TRP A 82 -12.21 -4.04 -4.08
N HIS A 83 -13.35 -4.32 -3.44
CA HIS A 83 -13.75 -5.70 -3.18
C HIS A 83 -13.94 -6.53 -4.46
N ALA A 84 -14.29 -5.90 -5.57
CA ALA A 84 -14.42 -6.60 -6.84
C ALA A 84 -13.10 -7.20 -7.32
N GLN A 85 -11.97 -6.66 -6.86
CA GLN A 85 -10.63 -7.11 -7.23
C GLN A 85 -10.00 -8.04 -6.19
N LEU A 86 -10.74 -8.43 -5.17
CA LEU A 86 -10.20 -9.16 -4.03
C LEU A 86 -9.51 -10.48 -4.44
N GLU A 87 -10.13 -11.23 -5.34
CA GLU A 87 -9.55 -12.51 -5.77
C GLU A 87 -8.26 -12.32 -6.56
N GLU A 88 -8.21 -11.30 -7.41
CA GLU A 88 -7.00 -10.97 -8.16
C GLU A 88 -5.88 -10.56 -7.20
N VAL A 89 -6.19 -9.71 -6.24
CA VAL A 89 -5.23 -9.26 -5.24
C VAL A 89 -4.72 -10.44 -4.42
N ARG A 90 -5.62 -11.31 -3.98
CA ARG A 90 -5.25 -12.49 -3.20
C ARG A 90 -4.28 -13.38 -3.97
N ARG A 91 -4.55 -13.63 -5.24
CA ARG A 91 -3.68 -14.47 -6.07
C ARG A 91 -2.29 -13.85 -6.23
N THR A 92 -2.24 -12.54 -6.43
CA THR A 92 -0.97 -11.84 -6.56
C THR A 92 -0.12 -12.03 -5.29
N ILE A 93 -0.74 -11.85 -4.13
CA ILE A 93 -0.04 -11.98 -2.86
C ILE A 93 0.41 -13.42 -2.62
N GLU A 94 -0.44 -14.39 -2.91
CA GLU A 94 -0.10 -15.80 -2.74
C GLU A 94 1.07 -16.20 -3.61
N GLN A 95 1.08 -15.79 -4.88
CA GLN A 95 2.15 -16.11 -5.81
C GLN A 95 3.48 -15.48 -5.39
N ALA A 96 3.41 -14.29 -4.84
CA ALA A 96 4.61 -13.57 -4.41
C ALA A 96 5.04 -13.87 -2.98
N ARG A 97 4.24 -14.64 -2.23
CA ARG A 97 4.44 -14.92 -0.81
C ARG A 97 4.54 -13.62 0.00
N GLY A 98 3.75 -12.63 -0.40
CA GLY A 98 3.72 -11.34 0.27
C GLY A 98 2.75 -11.31 1.43
N ALA A 99 2.65 -10.15 2.06
CA ALA A 99 1.71 -9.90 3.14
C ALA A 99 0.87 -8.67 2.81
N LEU A 100 -0.42 -8.74 3.10
CA LEU A 100 -1.34 -7.62 2.94
C LEU A 100 -2.16 -7.48 4.20
N ILE A 101 -2.26 -6.26 4.68
CA ILE A 101 -3.15 -5.90 5.79
C ILE A 101 -4.13 -4.88 5.22
N TYR A 102 -5.44 -5.13 5.37
CA TYR A 102 -6.41 -4.16 4.90
C TYR A 102 -7.52 -3.95 5.92
N GLY A 103 -8.08 -2.73 5.90
CA GLY A 103 -9.24 -2.41 6.71
C GLY A 103 -10.25 -1.69 5.85
N ALA A 104 -11.51 -2.14 5.89
CA ALA A 104 -12.57 -1.51 5.12
C ALA A 104 -12.93 -0.14 5.69
N ASN A 105 -12.70 0.02 6.96
CA ASN A 105 -12.99 1.25 7.69
C ASN A 105 -12.13 1.16 8.93
N PHE A 106 -11.25 2.06 9.18
CA PHE A 106 -10.30 1.90 10.28
C PHE A 106 -10.95 1.70 11.65
N SER A 107 -12.26 1.86 11.76
CA SER A 107 -13.01 1.59 12.98
C SER A 107 -13.51 0.15 13.08
N VAL A 108 -13.38 -0.68 12.06
CA VAL A 108 -14.06 -1.98 12.00
C VAL A 108 -13.11 -3.17 12.11
N GLY A 109 -11.86 -2.96 11.99
CA GLY A 109 -10.90 -4.05 12.12
C GLY A 109 -10.05 -4.23 10.89
N VAL A 110 -9.07 -5.10 11.02
CA VAL A 110 -8.05 -5.33 10.01
C VAL A 110 -7.98 -6.82 9.71
N ASN A 111 -7.96 -7.16 8.43
CA ASN A 111 -7.79 -8.54 7.99
C ASN A 111 -6.37 -8.73 7.48
N LEU A 112 -5.78 -9.87 7.80
CA LEU A 112 -4.39 -10.18 7.47
C LEU A 112 -4.34 -11.33 6.48
N PHE A 113 -3.50 -11.16 5.45
CA PHE A 113 -3.21 -12.22 4.48
C PHE A 113 -1.71 -12.44 4.47
N TYR A 114 -1.28 -13.64 4.84
CA TYR A 114 0.13 -14.01 4.87
C TYR A 114 0.41 -15.12 3.88
N ARG A 115 1.58 -15.05 3.24
CA ARG A 115 2.11 -16.13 2.41
C ARG A 115 3.61 -16.25 2.59
#